data_303230a4047b9d3faebaff6f1bd1a26b
#
_entry.id   303230a4047b9d3faebaff6f1bd1a26b
#
_cell.length_a   1.000
_cell.length_b   1.000
_cell.length_c   1.000
_cell.angle_alpha   90.00
_cell.angle_beta   90.00
_cell.angle_gamma   90.00
#
_symmetry.space_group_name_H-M   'P 1'
#
loop_
_entity.id
_entity.type
_entity.pdbx_description
1 polymer ?
#
loop_
_entity_poly.entity_id
_entity_poly.type
_entity_poly.pdbx_seq_one_letter_code
_entity_poly.pdbx_strand_id
1 'polypeptide(L)'
;IAATGLPTTIVALEVDQRQHQKNLAREALPQVEFVLGGAEAIPYADASFDFVLMFKSLHHVPREQMADALAEIRRVLRPGGAAWISEPVYAGDFNDIMRLFHDEQDVREAAFAAVRQAVASGQFALRKQLFFNVRNDFSDFDEFDRRMIQVTHTDHCLSTETYARVRDRFESFMTPAGATFYTPQRVDLLAK
;
A
#
# COMPACT_ATOMS: atom_id res chain seq x y z
N ILE A 1 0.98 14.98 -1.44
CA ILE A 1 0.94 15.50 -0.05
C ILE A 1 1.83 16.72 0.05
N ALA A 2 3.15 16.63 -0.22
CA ALA A 2 4.07 17.76 -0.16
C ALA A 2 3.60 18.99 -0.97
N ALA A 3 3.07 18.76 -2.17
CA ALA A 3 2.58 19.81 -3.07
C ALA A 3 1.31 20.55 -2.55
N THR A 4 0.65 20.08 -1.50
CA THR A 4 -0.51 20.79 -0.93
C THR A 4 -0.12 21.99 -0.06
N GLY A 5 1.15 22.09 0.35
CA GLY A 5 1.66 23.12 1.24
C GLY A 5 1.14 23.06 2.69
N LEU A 6 0.32 22.05 3.02
CA LEU A 6 -0.26 21.90 4.37
C LEU A 6 0.73 21.34 5.40
N PRO A 7 1.49 20.24 5.14
CA PRO A 7 2.48 19.75 6.09
C PRO A 7 3.75 20.59 6.04
N THR A 8 4.32 20.90 7.19
CA THR A 8 5.60 21.59 7.33
C THR A 8 6.78 20.65 7.21
N THR A 9 6.63 19.41 7.65
CA THR A 9 7.65 18.36 7.60
C THR A 9 6.98 17.04 7.25
N ILE A 10 7.61 16.26 6.37
CA ILE A 10 7.18 14.92 5.98
C ILE A 10 8.37 13.99 6.12
N VAL A 11 8.18 12.87 6.80
CA VAL A 11 9.13 11.76 6.81
C VAL A 11 8.55 10.64 5.96
N ALA A 12 9.32 10.16 4.99
CA ALA A 12 8.96 9.04 4.13
C ALA A 12 9.86 7.84 4.45
N LEU A 13 9.30 6.83 5.12
CA LEU A 13 9.98 5.57 5.40
C LEU A 13 9.94 4.66 4.19
N GLU A 14 11.05 3.97 3.91
CA GLU A 14 11.20 3.01 2.83
C GLU A 14 12.08 1.85 3.31
N VAL A 15 11.60 0.61 3.17
CA VAL A 15 12.34 -0.61 3.56
C VAL A 15 13.23 -1.13 2.43
N ASP A 16 12.85 -0.89 1.16
CA ASP A 16 13.66 -1.28 0.00
C ASP A 16 14.81 -0.30 -0.19
N GLN A 17 16.02 -0.78 0.04
CA GLN A 17 17.24 0.00 -0.11
C GLN A 17 17.40 0.57 -1.53
N ARG A 18 17.03 -0.17 -2.57
CA ARG A 18 17.12 0.29 -3.97
C ARG A 18 16.13 1.42 -4.23
N GLN A 19 14.90 1.28 -3.73
CA GLN A 19 13.89 2.34 -3.85
C GLN A 19 14.28 3.55 -3.02
N HIS A 20 14.82 3.35 -1.81
CA HIS A 20 15.34 4.44 -0.98
C HIS A 20 16.43 5.25 -1.71
N GLN A 21 17.41 4.61 -2.33
CA GLN A 21 18.43 5.28 -3.13
C GLN A 21 17.84 6.07 -4.30
N LYS A 22 16.83 5.52 -4.99
CA LYS A 22 16.11 6.25 -6.04
C LYS A 22 15.36 7.48 -5.48
N ASN A 23 14.80 7.38 -4.29
CA ASN A 23 14.12 8.48 -3.62
C ASN A 23 15.10 9.62 -3.26
N LEU A 24 16.30 9.28 -2.76
CA LEU A 24 17.36 10.25 -2.46
C LEU A 24 17.91 10.94 -3.71
N ALA A 25 17.89 10.28 -4.87
CA ALA A 25 18.37 10.82 -6.14
C ALA A 25 17.35 11.75 -6.85
N ARG A 26 16.13 11.88 -6.31
CA ARG A 26 15.10 12.78 -6.88
C ARG A 26 15.43 14.24 -6.61
N GLU A 27 14.82 15.11 -7.42
CA GLU A 27 14.84 16.55 -7.15
C GLU A 27 14.41 16.85 -5.71
N ALA A 28 15.17 17.66 -5.01
CA ALA A 28 14.97 17.92 -3.59
C ALA A 28 13.57 18.50 -3.30
N LEU A 29 12.87 17.83 -2.42
CA LEU A 29 11.65 18.34 -1.79
C LEU A 29 12.01 18.82 -0.39
N PRO A 30 12.20 20.13 -0.16
CA PRO A 30 12.80 20.66 1.09
C PRO A 30 12.08 20.21 2.38
N GLN A 31 10.77 19.89 2.28
CA GLN A 31 9.96 19.45 3.42
C GLN A 31 9.92 17.93 3.59
N VAL A 32 10.60 17.15 2.73
CA VAL A 32 10.54 15.67 2.77
C VAL A 32 11.90 15.10 3.15
N GLU A 33 11.94 14.37 4.24
CA GLU A 33 13.06 13.54 4.65
C GLU A 33 12.78 12.08 4.24
N PHE A 34 13.72 11.48 3.50
CA PHE A 34 13.64 10.05 3.16
C PHE A 34 14.49 9.26 4.15
N VAL A 35 13.89 8.29 4.82
CA VAL A 35 14.53 7.46 5.85
C VAL A 35 14.39 5.98 5.49
N LEU A 36 15.51 5.25 5.58
CA LEU A 36 15.49 3.79 5.42
C LEU A 36 15.00 3.17 6.73
N GLY A 37 13.89 2.43 6.69
CA GLY A 37 13.32 1.77 7.86
C GLY A 37 11.92 1.25 7.60
N GLY A 38 11.45 0.37 8.50
CA GLY A 38 10.14 -0.25 8.45
C GLY A 38 9.16 0.34 9.47
N ALA A 39 7.89 0.05 9.27
CA ALA A 39 6.83 0.52 10.16
C ALA A 39 6.87 -0.19 11.53
N GLU A 40 7.48 -1.36 11.61
CA GLU A 40 7.65 -2.17 12.84
C GLU A 40 8.71 -1.61 13.80
N ALA A 41 9.53 -0.66 13.34
CA ALA A 41 10.58 -0.01 14.15
C ALA A 41 10.83 1.42 13.65
N ILE A 42 9.90 2.34 13.92
CA ILE A 42 9.97 3.72 13.44
C ILE A 42 11.05 4.51 14.21
N PRO A 43 12.13 5.01 13.54
CA PRO A 43 13.30 5.60 14.20
C PRO A 43 13.05 7.05 14.69
N TYR A 44 11.91 7.28 15.35
CA TYR A 44 11.53 8.57 15.91
C TYR A 44 11.01 8.40 17.33
N ALA A 45 11.11 9.46 18.15
CA ALA A 45 10.63 9.47 19.51
C ALA A 45 9.10 9.36 19.60
N ASP A 46 8.60 9.03 20.79
CA ASP A 46 7.16 9.05 21.09
C ASP A 46 6.56 10.43 20.79
N ALA A 47 5.33 10.45 20.31
CA ALA A 47 4.58 11.68 20.06
C ALA A 47 5.30 12.68 19.13
N SER A 48 5.98 12.20 18.08
CA SER A 48 6.70 13.02 17.11
C SER A 48 5.81 13.53 15.97
N PHE A 49 4.72 12.83 15.64
CA PHE A 49 3.91 13.11 14.46
C PHE A 49 2.46 13.42 14.80
N ASP A 50 1.86 14.32 14.04
CA ASP A 50 0.43 14.62 14.09
C ASP A 50 -0.37 13.62 13.27
N PHE A 51 0.24 13.08 12.20
CA PHE A 51 -0.41 12.20 11.25
C PHE A 51 0.55 11.12 10.71
N VAL A 52 0.08 9.89 10.59
CA VAL A 52 0.79 8.79 9.92
C VAL A 52 -0.05 8.28 8.77
N LEU A 53 0.60 8.04 7.62
CA LEU A 53 -0.04 7.56 6.40
C LEU A 53 0.58 6.23 5.98
N MET A 54 -0.23 5.21 5.77
CA MET A 54 0.16 3.98 5.09
C MET A 54 -0.68 3.82 3.83
N PHE A 55 -0.01 3.72 2.68
CA PHE A 55 -0.67 3.52 1.39
C PHE A 55 -0.27 2.18 0.80
N LYS A 56 -1.17 1.21 0.87
CA LYS A 56 -0.97 -0.15 0.33
C LYS A 56 0.34 -0.78 0.83
N SER A 57 0.62 -0.65 2.12
CA SER A 57 1.91 -1.04 2.68
C SER A 57 1.84 -1.89 3.95
N LEU A 58 0.71 -1.90 4.66
CA LEU A 58 0.58 -2.74 5.85
C LEU A 58 0.63 -4.23 5.50
N HIS A 59 0.02 -4.64 4.38
CA HIS A 59 0.05 -6.03 3.93
C HIS A 59 1.44 -6.49 3.44
N HIS A 60 2.39 -5.59 3.24
CA HIS A 60 3.80 -5.93 2.98
C HIS A 60 4.64 -6.08 4.26
N VAL A 61 4.13 -5.64 5.40
CA VAL A 61 4.78 -5.93 6.70
C VAL A 61 4.64 -7.42 7.00
N PRO A 62 5.70 -8.11 7.46
CA PRO A 62 5.58 -9.50 7.90
C PRO A 62 4.42 -9.70 8.87
N ARG A 63 3.63 -10.76 8.69
CA ARG A 63 2.37 -10.96 9.45
C ARG A 63 2.57 -10.88 10.96
N GLU A 64 3.66 -11.48 11.44
CA GLU A 64 4.07 -11.48 12.86
C GLU A 64 4.45 -10.09 13.38
N GLN A 65 4.79 -9.15 12.50
CA GLN A 65 5.20 -7.78 12.85
C GLN A 65 4.11 -6.73 12.59
N MET A 66 2.95 -7.10 12.03
CA MET A 66 1.86 -6.14 11.75
C MET A 66 1.34 -5.48 13.04
N ALA A 67 1.27 -6.24 14.14
CA ALA A 67 0.86 -5.69 15.43
C ALA A 67 1.90 -4.70 15.99
N ASP A 68 3.18 -4.99 15.82
CA ASP A 68 4.27 -4.12 16.23
C ASP A 68 4.27 -2.84 15.38
N ALA A 69 4.06 -2.94 14.07
CA ALA A 69 3.92 -1.78 13.20
C ALA A 69 2.78 -0.85 13.64
N LEU A 70 1.62 -1.40 13.99
CA LEU A 70 0.51 -0.60 14.51
C LEU A 70 0.82 0.00 15.90
N ALA A 71 1.57 -0.72 16.75
CA ALA A 71 2.03 -0.21 18.04
C ALA A 71 3.01 0.96 17.86
N GLU A 72 3.97 0.84 16.94
CA GLU A 72 4.92 1.90 16.60
C GLU A 72 4.22 3.13 16.02
N ILE A 73 3.29 2.93 15.08
CA ILE A 73 2.45 4.03 14.55
C ILE A 73 1.75 4.76 15.70
N ARG A 74 1.16 4.02 16.63
CA ARG A 74 0.52 4.64 17.80
C ARG A 74 1.53 5.36 18.71
N ARG A 75 2.70 4.77 18.91
CA ARG A 75 3.75 5.35 19.78
C ARG A 75 4.19 6.71 19.25
N VAL A 76 4.49 6.79 17.95
CA VAL A 76 5.00 8.03 17.34
C VAL A 76 3.93 9.10 17.12
N LEU A 77 2.64 8.74 17.11
CA LEU A 77 1.56 9.72 17.07
C LEU A 77 1.44 10.50 18.36
N ARG A 78 1.20 11.80 18.28
CA ARG A 78 0.84 12.67 19.39
C ARG A 78 -0.53 12.30 19.96
N PRO A 79 -0.81 12.64 21.23
CA PRO A 79 -2.20 12.61 21.71
C PRO A 79 -3.11 13.42 20.80
N GLY A 80 -4.21 12.82 20.35
CA GLY A 80 -5.13 13.42 19.36
C GLY A 80 -4.69 13.30 17.91
N GLY A 81 -3.53 12.74 17.63
CA GLY A 81 -3.06 12.42 16.29
C GLY A 81 -3.83 11.27 15.64
N ALA A 82 -3.68 11.10 14.33
CA ALA A 82 -4.42 10.11 13.57
C ALA A 82 -3.53 9.33 12.58
N ALA A 83 -3.92 8.08 12.31
CA ALA A 83 -3.35 7.26 11.25
C ALA A 83 -4.38 7.02 10.15
N TRP A 84 -3.92 7.12 8.89
CA TRP A 84 -4.67 6.77 7.69
C TRP A 84 -4.06 5.50 7.11
N ILE A 85 -4.78 4.39 7.23
CA ILE A 85 -4.35 3.09 6.70
C ILE A 85 -5.21 2.78 5.47
N SER A 86 -4.59 2.84 4.29
CA SER A 86 -5.25 2.54 3.01
C SER A 86 -4.73 1.23 2.44
N GLU A 87 -5.63 0.26 2.26
CA GLU A 87 -5.30 -1.08 1.80
C GLU A 87 -6.22 -1.51 0.64
N PRO A 88 -5.70 -2.27 -0.34
CA PRO A 88 -6.53 -2.85 -1.38
C PRO A 88 -7.45 -3.94 -0.79
N VAL A 89 -8.70 -3.96 -1.25
CA VAL A 89 -9.63 -5.05 -0.94
C VAL A 89 -9.36 -6.20 -1.90
N TYR A 90 -9.36 -7.45 -1.39
CA TYR A 90 -9.20 -8.65 -2.21
C TYR A 90 -10.50 -8.96 -2.95
N ALA A 91 -10.78 -8.19 -4.01
CA ALA A 91 -11.99 -8.33 -4.83
C ALA A 91 -11.85 -7.63 -6.18
N GLY A 92 -12.70 -7.99 -7.12
CA GLY A 92 -12.85 -7.36 -8.43
C GLY A 92 -12.00 -7.97 -9.52
N ASP A 93 -12.35 -7.65 -10.78
CA ASP A 93 -11.77 -8.27 -11.98
C ASP A 93 -10.25 -8.07 -12.08
N PHE A 94 -9.74 -6.91 -11.65
CA PHE A 94 -8.30 -6.68 -11.62
C PHE A 94 -7.60 -7.64 -10.64
N ASN A 95 -8.19 -7.83 -9.46
CA ASN A 95 -7.68 -8.78 -8.47
C ASN A 95 -7.73 -10.23 -9.00
N ASP A 96 -8.78 -10.59 -9.77
CA ASP A 96 -8.91 -11.92 -10.37
C ASP A 96 -7.84 -12.22 -11.42
N ILE A 97 -7.30 -11.20 -12.06
CA ILE A 97 -6.14 -11.33 -12.95
C ILE A 97 -4.86 -11.45 -12.12
N MET A 98 -4.66 -10.53 -11.18
CA MET A 98 -3.43 -10.47 -10.38
C MET A 98 -3.19 -11.75 -9.58
N ARG A 99 -4.22 -12.33 -8.98
CA ARG A 99 -4.09 -13.57 -8.17
C ARG A 99 -3.64 -14.80 -8.96
N LEU A 100 -3.67 -14.76 -10.29
CA LEU A 100 -3.16 -15.87 -11.11
C LEU A 100 -1.63 -16.02 -11.02
N PHE A 101 -0.93 -14.96 -10.64
CA PHE A 101 0.53 -14.95 -10.55
C PHE A 101 1.08 -14.23 -9.30
N HIS A 102 0.25 -13.47 -8.62
CA HIS A 102 0.61 -12.72 -7.40
C HIS A 102 -0.62 -12.70 -6.46
N ASP A 103 -0.82 -13.79 -5.74
CA ASP A 103 -1.94 -13.93 -4.82
C ASP A 103 -1.58 -13.38 -3.44
N GLU A 104 -2.22 -12.27 -3.08
CA GLU A 104 -2.01 -11.57 -1.80
C GLU A 104 -3.20 -11.74 -0.83
N GLN A 105 -4.08 -12.72 -1.03
CA GLN A 105 -5.28 -12.88 -0.20
C GLN A 105 -4.91 -12.91 1.28
N ASP A 106 -4.03 -13.83 1.67
CA ASP A 106 -3.68 -14.07 3.07
C ASP A 106 -3.08 -12.83 3.75
N VAL A 107 -2.19 -12.11 3.06
CA VAL A 107 -1.53 -10.92 3.66
C VAL A 107 -2.47 -9.73 3.75
N ARG A 108 -3.38 -9.55 2.79
CA ARG A 108 -4.40 -8.49 2.84
C ARG A 108 -5.46 -8.76 3.92
N GLU A 109 -5.89 -10.01 4.08
CA GLU A 109 -6.78 -10.42 5.16
C GLU A 109 -6.11 -10.26 6.54
N ALA A 110 -4.83 -10.62 6.66
CA ALA A 110 -4.05 -10.43 7.88
C ALA A 110 -3.90 -8.94 8.25
N ALA A 111 -3.58 -8.08 7.28
CA ALA A 111 -3.50 -6.63 7.51
C ALA A 111 -4.83 -6.05 8.01
N PHE A 112 -5.95 -6.50 7.41
CA PHE A 112 -7.28 -6.10 7.89
C PHE A 112 -7.58 -6.61 9.30
N ALA A 113 -7.24 -7.87 9.59
CA ALA A 113 -7.43 -8.44 10.91
C ALA A 113 -6.60 -7.68 11.97
N ALA A 114 -5.35 -7.31 11.65
CA ALA A 114 -4.49 -6.55 12.55
C ALA A 114 -5.10 -5.16 12.89
N VAL A 115 -5.61 -4.43 11.89
CA VAL A 115 -6.30 -3.14 12.13
C VAL A 115 -7.54 -3.33 13.01
N ARG A 116 -8.37 -4.34 12.72
CA ARG A 116 -9.56 -4.65 13.55
C ARG A 116 -9.18 -4.98 14.99
N GLN A 117 -8.12 -5.77 15.18
CA GLN A 117 -7.64 -6.13 16.50
C GLN A 117 -7.12 -4.91 17.27
N ALA A 118 -6.39 -4.01 16.61
CA ALA A 118 -5.90 -2.77 17.22
C ALA A 118 -7.05 -1.85 17.67
N VAL A 119 -8.15 -1.84 16.92
CA VAL A 119 -9.38 -1.11 17.33
C VAL A 119 -10.09 -1.84 18.48
N ALA A 120 -10.27 -3.16 18.38
CA ALA A 120 -10.97 -3.95 19.38
C ALA A 120 -10.26 -3.95 20.75
N SER A 121 -8.93 -3.89 20.76
CA SER A 121 -8.12 -3.80 22.00
C SER A 121 -8.07 -2.38 22.60
N GLY A 122 -8.67 -1.37 21.96
CA GLY A 122 -8.60 0.02 22.39
C GLY A 122 -7.25 0.70 22.09
N GLN A 123 -6.38 0.06 21.30
CA GLN A 123 -5.14 0.68 20.87
C GLN A 123 -5.41 1.91 19.99
N PHE A 124 -6.45 1.86 19.15
CA PHE A 124 -6.95 2.97 18.36
C PHE A 124 -8.48 3.07 18.46
N ALA A 125 -8.99 4.28 18.28
CA ALA A 125 -10.41 4.51 18.01
C ALA A 125 -10.64 4.63 16.48
N LEU A 126 -11.50 3.79 15.90
CA LEU A 126 -11.90 3.94 14.49
C LEU A 126 -12.80 5.16 14.34
N ARG A 127 -12.31 6.19 13.67
CA ARG A 127 -13.08 7.43 13.39
C ARG A 127 -13.93 7.31 12.17
N LYS A 128 -13.39 6.70 11.12
CA LYS A 128 -14.08 6.53 9.84
C LYS A 128 -13.49 5.36 9.06
N GLN A 129 -14.36 4.63 8.38
CA GLN A 129 -13.97 3.67 7.36
C GLN A 129 -14.56 4.13 6.02
N LEU A 130 -13.74 4.14 4.98
CA LEU A 130 -14.12 4.58 3.63
C LEU A 130 -13.81 3.48 2.63
N PHE A 131 -14.66 3.36 1.63
CA PHE A 131 -14.42 2.50 0.47
C PHE A 131 -14.51 3.35 -0.80
N PHE A 132 -13.60 3.11 -1.73
CA PHE A 132 -13.61 3.76 -3.04
C PHE A 132 -12.90 2.87 -4.06
N ASN A 133 -13.13 3.13 -5.33
CA ASN A 133 -12.48 2.41 -6.42
C ASN A 133 -11.38 3.26 -7.03
N VAL A 134 -10.22 2.65 -7.24
CA VAL A 134 -9.15 3.21 -8.05
C VAL A 134 -9.29 2.66 -9.46
N ARG A 135 -9.37 3.57 -10.44
CA ARG A 135 -9.40 3.22 -11.85
C ARG A 135 -8.00 2.92 -12.36
N ASN A 136 -7.85 1.82 -13.08
CA ASN A 136 -6.63 1.40 -13.76
C ASN A 136 -6.95 1.17 -15.24
N ASP A 137 -6.33 1.97 -16.11
CA ASP A 137 -6.48 1.85 -17.55
C ASP A 137 -5.21 1.27 -18.16
N PHE A 138 -5.40 0.42 -19.16
CA PHE A 138 -4.34 -0.18 -19.97
C PHE A 138 -4.77 -0.11 -21.43
N SER A 139 -3.85 0.35 -22.30
CA SER A 139 -4.07 0.39 -23.74
C SER A 139 -4.18 -1.01 -24.35
N ASP A 140 -3.37 -1.93 -23.81
CA ASP A 140 -3.23 -3.30 -24.30
C ASP A 140 -2.59 -4.21 -23.22
N PHE A 141 -2.42 -5.49 -23.55
CA PHE A 141 -1.77 -6.45 -22.67
C PHE A 141 -0.27 -6.15 -22.49
N ASP A 142 0.40 -5.59 -23.47
CA ASP A 142 1.84 -5.28 -23.38
C ASP A 142 2.08 -4.15 -22.36
N GLU A 143 1.17 -3.18 -22.23
CA GLU A 143 1.22 -2.18 -21.16
C GLU A 143 0.97 -2.83 -19.79
N PHE A 144 -0.01 -3.73 -19.68
CA PHE A 144 -0.26 -4.48 -18.47
C PHE A 144 0.97 -5.30 -18.05
N ASP A 145 1.58 -6.04 -18.99
CA ASP A 145 2.77 -6.85 -18.76
C ASP A 145 3.92 -6.00 -18.19
N ARG A 146 4.24 -4.88 -18.88
CA ARG A 146 5.31 -3.98 -18.41
C ARG A 146 5.05 -3.38 -17.03
N ARG A 147 3.79 -3.04 -16.70
CA ARG A 147 3.45 -2.35 -15.46
C ARG A 147 3.19 -3.29 -14.28
N MET A 148 2.76 -4.53 -14.56
CA MET A 148 2.28 -5.44 -13.50
C MET A 148 3.09 -6.72 -13.39
N ILE A 149 3.66 -7.25 -14.49
CA ILE A 149 4.42 -8.50 -14.48
C ILE A 149 5.93 -8.23 -14.45
N GLN A 150 6.42 -7.31 -15.30
CA GLN A 150 7.85 -6.98 -15.42
C GLN A 150 8.30 -5.94 -14.39
N VAL A 151 7.74 -5.98 -13.17
CA VAL A 151 8.14 -5.07 -12.10
C VAL A 151 9.52 -5.41 -11.53
N THR A 152 10.24 -4.41 -11.04
CA THR A 152 11.63 -4.59 -10.60
C THR A 152 11.78 -5.02 -9.13
N HIS A 153 10.71 -4.92 -8.36
CA HIS A 153 10.69 -5.22 -6.92
C HIS A 153 10.25 -6.66 -6.60
N THR A 154 9.68 -7.37 -7.58
CA THR A 154 9.26 -8.77 -7.45
C THR A 154 9.60 -9.51 -8.74
N ASP A 155 10.24 -10.68 -8.62
CA ASP A 155 10.48 -11.57 -9.73
C ASP A 155 9.33 -12.59 -9.81
N HIS A 156 8.38 -12.35 -10.70
CA HIS A 156 7.18 -13.19 -10.82
C HIS A 156 7.44 -14.53 -11.53
N CYS A 157 8.55 -14.72 -12.25
CA CYS A 157 8.98 -15.98 -12.90
C CYS A 157 7.81 -16.84 -13.43
N LEU A 158 6.91 -16.24 -14.26
CA LEU A 158 5.72 -16.92 -14.73
C LEU A 158 6.07 -18.06 -15.69
N SER A 159 5.43 -19.23 -15.49
CA SER A 159 5.44 -20.28 -16.53
C SER A 159 4.72 -19.81 -17.78
N THR A 160 5.05 -20.39 -18.93
CA THR A 160 4.36 -20.09 -20.21
C THR A 160 2.83 -20.29 -20.09
N GLU A 161 2.42 -21.32 -19.35
CA GLU A 161 1.00 -21.60 -19.13
C GLU A 161 0.32 -20.51 -18.28
N THR A 162 0.96 -20.13 -17.16
CA THR A 162 0.44 -19.04 -16.30
C THR A 162 0.37 -17.73 -17.06
N TYR A 163 1.42 -17.40 -17.84
CA TYR A 163 1.45 -16.19 -18.64
C TYR A 163 0.32 -16.16 -19.68
N ALA A 164 0.07 -17.29 -20.36
CA ALA A 164 -1.05 -17.40 -21.31
C ALA A 164 -2.40 -17.20 -20.61
N ARG A 165 -2.64 -17.83 -19.45
CA ARG A 165 -3.87 -17.66 -18.67
C ARG A 165 -4.09 -16.22 -18.22
N VAL A 166 -3.04 -15.53 -17.81
CA VAL A 166 -3.10 -14.10 -17.43
C VAL A 166 -3.49 -13.27 -18.64
N ARG A 167 -2.85 -13.51 -19.80
CA ARG A 167 -3.16 -12.81 -21.05
C ARG A 167 -4.61 -13.04 -21.46
N ASP A 168 -5.06 -14.30 -21.54
CA ASP A 168 -6.43 -14.64 -21.93
C ASP A 168 -7.46 -13.96 -21.01
N ARG A 169 -7.20 -13.96 -19.69
CA ARG A 169 -8.07 -13.30 -18.73
C ARG A 169 -8.09 -11.79 -18.93
N PHE A 170 -6.96 -11.16 -19.14
CA PHE A 170 -6.86 -9.72 -19.41
C PHE A 170 -7.58 -9.36 -20.72
N GLU A 171 -7.31 -10.10 -21.82
CA GLU A 171 -7.88 -9.85 -23.14
C GLU A 171 -9.41 -9.97 -23.15
N SER A 172 -9.99 -10.77 -22.23
CA SER A 172 -11.45 -10.85 -22.10
C SER A 172 -12.12 -9.53 -21.68
N PHE A 173 -11.34 -8.56 -21.18
CA PHE A 173 -11.80 -7.21 -20.82
C PHE A 173 -11.45 -6.15 -21.87
N MET A 174 -10.75 -6.52 -22.94
CA MET A 174 -10.35 -5.57 -23.97
C MET A 174 -11.53 -5.02 -24.75
N THR A 175 -11.50 -3.73 -24.98
CA THR A 175 -12.39 -2.98 -25.86
C THR A 175 -11.55 -2.22 -26.89
N PRO A 176 -12.15 -1.60 -27.94
CA PRO A 176 -11.40 -0.72 -28.85
C PRO A 176 -10.69 0.45 -28.19
N ALA A 177 -11.08 0.80 -26.93
CA ALA A 177 -10.46 1.87 -26.14
C ALA A 177 -9.44 1.36 -25.10
N GLY A 178 -9.12 0.06 -25.12
CA GLY A 178 -8.29 -0.61 -24.09
C GLY A 178 -9.12 -1.32 -23.04
N ALA A 179 -8.48 -1.71 -21.94
CA ALA A 179 -9.12 -2.32 -20.77
C ALA A 179 -9.14 -1.36 -19.58
N THR A 180 -10.28 -1.27 -18.91
CA THR A 180 -10.45 -0.47 -17.69
C THR A 180 -10.86 -1.39 -16.53
N PHE A 181 -10.13 -1.29 -15.43
CA PHE A 181 -10.41 -2.02 -14.19
C PHE A 181 -10.63 -1.06 -13.03
N TYR A 182 -11.41 -1.51 -12.06
CA TYR A 182 -11.61 -0.81 -10.81
C TYR A 182 -11.11 -1.67 -9.65
N THR A 183 -10.11 -1.15 -8.92
CA THR A 183 -9.56 -1.82 -7.74
C THR A 183 -10.18 -1.21 -6.48
N PRO A 184 -11.00 -1.96 -5.74
CA PRO A 184 -11.58 -1.46 -4.52
C PRO A 184 -10.51 -1.24 -3.45
N GLN A 185 -10.58 -0.11 -2.79
CA GLN A 185 -9.72 0.29 -1.68
C GLN A 185 -10.56 0.49 -0.43
N ARG A 186 -9.97 0.14 0.71
CA ARG A 186 -10.49 0.46 2.04
C ARG A 186 -9.52 1.40 2.73
N VAL A 187 -10.07 2.37 3.43
CA VAL A 187 -9.33 3.26 4.31
C VAL A 187 -9.91 3.17 5.71
N ASP A 188 -9.04 2.96 6.67
CA ASP A 188 -9.37 3.10 8.09
C ASP A 188 -8.67 4.34 8.63
N LEU A 189 -9.46 5.35 9.06
CA LEU A 189 -8.98 6.52 9.78
C LEU A 189 -9.04 6.22 11.28
N LEU A 190 -7.88 6.07 11.88
CA LEU A 190 -7.69 5.68 13.26
C LEU A 190 -7.21 6.87 14.08
N ALA A 191 -7.77 7.07 15.28
CA ALA A 191 -7.30 8.08 16.23
C ALA A 191 -6.60 7.43 17.43
N LYS A 192 -5.49 8.07 17.86
CA LYS A 192 -4.78 7.72 19.10
C LYS A 192 -5.56 8.19 20.32
#